data_449196a98b7e87d3a58da6ad7e1c778e
#
_entry.id   449196a98b7e87d3a58da6ad7e1c778e
#
_cell.length_a   1.000
_cell.length_b   1.000
_cell.length_c   1.000
_cell.angle_alpha   90.00
_cell.angle_beta   90.00
_cell.angle_gamma   90.00
#
_symmetry.space_group_name_H-M   'P 1'
#
loop_
_entity.id
_entity.type
_entity.pdbx_description
1 polymer ?
#
loop_
_entity_poly.entity_id
_entity_poly.type
_entity_poly.pdbx_seq_one_letter_code
_entity_poly.pdbx_strand_id
1 'polypeptide(L)'
;MIQRKLTVLTSLALLLVCCSLTRKQPPAKSDISISELLSKMTLKEKVGQMTQLNIDVVSKGKVYSLVEPHELDIEKLKKAIVEYGVGSILNAGSHAYSQEHWNTIVQTIQNMATNQTRLNVPVLYGVDAIHGAGYLTNGTLLPQPLAQAATFNPSLVYKGASVTAYETRACGIPWNFSPVLDVARQ
;
A
#
# COMPACT_ATOMS: atom_id res chain seq x y z
N MET A 1 52.66 0.16 -28.23
CA MET A 1 52.34 -0.75 -27.09
C MET A 1 51.96 -0.04 -25.79
N ILE A 2 52.46 1.16 -25.54
CA ILE A 2 52.19 1.95 -24.31
C ILE A 2 50.78 2.57 -24.29
N GLN A 3 50.28 3.06 -25.43
CA GLN A 3 48.92 3.66 -25.50
C GLN A 3 47.77 2.67 -25.24
N ARG A 4 47.93 1.38 -25.63
CA ARG A 4 46.90 0.36 -25.34
C ARG A 4 46.80 -0.04 -23.88
N LYS A 5 47.89 0.08 -23.11
CA LYS A 5 47.87 -0.19 -21.66
C LYS A 5 47.25 0.95 -20.88
N LEU A 6 47.35 2.19 -21.36
CA LEU A 6 46.78 3.35 -20.72
C LEU A 6 45.24 3.38 -20.85
N THR A 7 44.70 2.98 -22.01
CA THR A 7 43.24 2.91 -22.24
C THR A 7 42.59 1.78 -21.44
N VAL A 8 43.26 0.67 -21.20
CA VAL A 8 42.72 -0.43 -20.36
C VAL A 8 42.70 -0.04 -18.87
N LEU A 9 43.75 0.68 -18.41
CA LEU A 9 43.78 1.15 -17.01
C LEU A 9 42.68 2.22 -16.71
N THR A 10 42.44 3.14 -17.65
CA THR A 10 41.37 4.16 -17.47
C THR A 10 39.98 3.55 -17.53
N SER A 11 39.75 2.53 -18.37
CA SER A 11 38.48 1.81 -18.42
C SER A 11 38.23 0.98 -17.14
N LEU A 12 39.27 0.38 -16.57
CA LEU A 12 39.16 -0.37 -15.30
C LEU A 12 38.92 0.53 -14.10
N ALA A 13 39.53 1.72 -14.09
CA ALA A 13 39.29 2.73 -13.04
C ALA A 13 37.87 3.30 -13.10
N LEU A 14 37.29 3.51 -14.29
CA LEU A 14 35.89 3.95 -14.44
C LEU A 14 34.89 2.88 -13.99
N LEU A 15 35.18 1.60 -14.22
CA LEU A 15 34.33 0.49 -13.74
C LEU A 15 34.34 0.34 -12.22
N LEU A 16 35.45 0.62 -11.56
CA LEU A 16 35.58 0.59 -10.10
C LEU A 16 34.87 1.77 -9.42
N VAL A 17 34.78 2.94 -10.06
CA VAL A 17 34.02 4.10 -9.55
C VAL A 17 32.51 3.88 -9.67
N CYS A 18 32.02 3.18 -10.69
CA CYS A 18 30.59 2.82 -10.80
C CYS A 18 30.13 1.81 -9.75
N CYS A 19 31.00 0.93 -9.24
CA CYS A 19 30.62 -0.04 -8.18
C CYS A 19 30.58 0.55 -6.78
N SER A 20 31.09 1.75 -6.55
CA SER A 20 31.08 2.40 -5.23
C SER A 20 29.89 3.34 -4.99
N LEU A 21 28.93 3.40 -5.90
CA LEU A 21 27.61 3.94 -5.60
C LEU A 21 26.84 2.93 -4.72
N THR A 22 27.33 2.69 -3.53
CA THR A 22 26.59 2.01 -2.47
C THR A 22 25.30 2.78 -2.27
N ARG A 23 24.21 2.21 -2.81
CA ARG A 23 22.86 2.62 -2.47
C ARG A 23 22.80 2.60 -0.94
N LYS A 24 22.79 3.78 -0.30
CA LYS A 24 22.53 3.87 1.13
C LYS A 24 21.22 3.13 1.35
N GLN A 25 21.29 1.93 1.90
CA GLN A 25 20.11 1.28 2.45
C GLN A 25 19.51 2.27 3.47
N PRO A 26 18.20 2.51 3.42
CA PRO A 26 17.55 3.24 4.49
C PRO A 26 17.94 2.56 5.82
N PRO A 27 18.17 3.33 6.89
CA PRO A 27 18.53 2.76 8.19
C PRO A 27 17.52 1.66 8.52
N ALA A 28 18.02 0.49 8.89
CA ALA A 28 17.19 -0.60 9.38
C ALA A 28 16.27 0.00 10.45
N LYS A 29 14.95 -0.07 10.24
CA LYS A 29 13.99 0.33 11.26
C LYS A 29 14.36 -0.48 12.50
N SER A 30 14.60 0.21 13.62
CA SER A 30 14.78 -0.47 14.90
C SER A 30 13.59 -1.41 15.09
N ASP A 31 13.85 -2.71 15.25
CA ASP A 31 12.81 -3.72 15.53
C ASP A 31 12.25 -3.48 16.95
N ILE A 32 11.44 -2.43 17.06
CA ILE A 32 10.66 -2.17 18.27
C ILE A 32 9.65 -3.31 18.41
N SER A 33 9.65 -4.00 19.53
CA SER A 33 8.65 -5.03 19.77
C SER A 33 7.25 -4.40 19.86
N ILE A 34 6.22 -5.16 19.49
CA ILE A 34 4.82 -4.71 19.59
C ILE A 34 4.49 -4.30 21.03
N SER A 35 4.95 -5.04 22.02
CA SER A 35 4.74 -4.73 23.45
C SER A 35 5.39 -3.40 23.83
N GLU A 36 6.59 -3.13 23.37
CA GLU A 36 7.27 -1.86 23.60
C GLU A 36 6.56 -0.70 22.91
N LEU A 37 6.10 -0.88 21.67
CA LEU A 37 5.33 0.12 20.94
C LEU A 37 4.04 0.45 21.70
N LEU A 38 3.28 -0.56 22.12
CA LEU A 38 2.05 -0.41 22.89
C LEU A 38 2.27 0.30 24.22
N SER A 39 3.39 0.04 24.91
CA SER A 39 3.72 0.72 26.16
C SER A 39 3.98 2.21 25.99
N LYS A 40 4.48 2.62 24.82
CA LYS A 40 4.74 4.02 24.47
C LYS A 40 3.49 4.77 24.00
N MET A 41 2.43 4.06 23.60
CA MET A 41 1.21 4.66 23.08
C MET A 41 0.34 5.27 24.18
N THR A 42 -0.14 6.48 23.97
CA THR A 42 -1.22 7.07 24.74
C THR A 42 -2.55 6.36 24.46
N LEU A 43 -3.56 6.55 25.33
CA LEU A 43 -4.89 6.01 25.07
C LEU A 43 -5.47 6.53 23.74
N LYS A 44 -5.29 7.82 23.44
CA LYS A 44 -5.73 8.43 22.18
C LYS A 44 -5.11 7.72 20.96
N GLU A 45 -3.82 7.45 20.98
CA GLU A 45 -3.13 6.75 19.90
C GLU A 45 -3.59 5.30 19.75
N LYS A 46 -3.85 4.61 20.86
CA LYS A 46 -4.40 3.24 20.84
C LYS A 46 -5.80 3.21 20.20
N VAL A 47 -6.66 4.15 20.56
CA VAL A 47 -8.00 4.28 19.97
C VAL A 47 -7.91 4.64 18.48
N GLY A 48 -7.00 5.57 18.13
CA GLY A 48 -6.74 5.92 16.72
C GLY A 48 -6.30 4.72 15.87
N GLN A 49 -5.39 3.89 16.41
CA GLN A 49 -4.93 2.68 15.70
C GLN A 49 -6.05 1.65 15.47
N MET A 50 -7.09 1.65 16.27
CA MET A 50 -8.26 0.79 16.09
C MET A 50 -9.33 1.41 15.16
N THR A 51 -9.12 2.63 14.72
CA THR A 51 -10.04 3.36 13.84
C THR A 51 -9.67 3.13 12.38
N GLN A 52 -10.68 2.80 11.57
CA GLN A 52 -10.57 2.68 10.12
C GLN A 52 -11.50 3.69 9.44
N LEU A 53 -11.00 4.38 8.42
CA LEU A 53 -11.76 5.36 7.65
C LEU A 53 -11.85 4.94 6.18
N ASN A 54 -13.00 5.22 5.56
CA ASN A 54 -13.06 5.20 4.10
C ASN A 54 -12.23 6.37 3.54
N ILE A 55 -11.57 6.17 2.40
CA ILE A 55 -10.73 7.20 1.76
C ILE A 55 -11.52 8.50 1.49
N ASP A 56 -12.81 8.42 1.25
CA ASP A 56 -13.68 9.58 0.99
C ASP A 56 -13.61 10.62 2.12
N VAL A 57 -13.41 10.17 3.36
CA VAL A 57 -13.32 11.03 4.53
C VAL A 57 -12.11 11.96 4.47
N VAL A 58 -11.04 11.50 3.83
CA VAL A 58 -9.76 12.23 3.70
C VAL A 58 -9.50 12.75 2.28
N SER A 59 -10.51 12.67 1.42
CA SER A 59 -10.46 13.17 0.04
C SER A 59 -11.16 14.51 -0.13
N LYS A 60 -10.88 15.21 -1.24
CA LYS A 60 -11.62 16.39 -1.64
C LYS A 60 -13.06 16.03 -2.04
N GLY A 61 -13.98 16.94 -1.82
CA GLY A 61 -15.40 16.73 -2.07
C GLY A 61 -16.16 16.27 -0.84
N LYS A 62 -17.38 15.78 -1.07
CA LYS A 62 -18.24 15.24 -0.01
C LYS A 62 -17.97 13.75 0.19
N VAL A 63 -18.14 13.27 1.41
CA VAL A 63 -18.09 11.82 1.69
C VAL A 63 -19.12 11.10 0.82
N TYR A 64 -18.74 9.97 0.24
CA TYR A 64 -19.49 9.19 -0.76
C TYR A 64 -19.77 9.90 -2.10
N SER A 65 -19.08 11.01 -2.36
CA SER A 65 -19.16 11.72 -3.63
C SER A 65 -17.77 12.26 -3.99
N LEU A 66 -16.89 11.34 -4.43
CA LEU A 66 -15.54 11.73 -4.84
C LEU A 66 -15.58 12.64 -6.05
N VAL A 67 -14.73 13.65 -6.03
CA VAL A 67 -14.52 14.55 -7.15
C VAL A 67 -13.50 13.91 -8.10
N GLU A 68 -13.78 13.98 -9.40
CA GLU A 68 -12.82 13.54 -10.42
C GLU A 68 -12.15 14.78 -11.08
N PRO A 69 -10.82 14.76 -11.26
CA PRO A 69 -9.88 13.71 -10.83
C PRO A 69 -9.78 13.62 -9.31
N HIS A 70 -9.59 12.37 -8.81
CA HIS A 70 -9.47 12.14 -7.37
C HIS A 70 -8.23 12.82 -6.80
N GLU A 71 -8.42 13.51 -5.68
CA GLU A 71 -7.32 14.11 -4.91
C GLU A 71 -7.55 13.92 -3.41
N LEU A 72 -6.45 13.63 -2.69
CA LEU A 72 -6.45 13.69 -1.22
C LEU A 72 -6.59 15.14 -0.75
N ASP A 73 -7.39 15.34 0.27
CA ASP A 73 -7.43 16.58 1.04
C ASP A 73 -6.38 16.50 2.15
N ILE A 74 -5.29 17.22 1.97
CA ILE A 74 -4.12 17.13 2.86
C ILE A 74 -4.45 17.56 4.29
N GLU A 75 -5.34 18.54 4.49
CA GLU A 75 -5.72 19.00 5.82
C GLU A 75 -6.59 17.96 6.53
N LYS A 76 -7.55 17.35 5.84
CA LYS A 76 -8.34 16.24 6.38
C LYS A 76 -7.44 15.03 6.69
N LEU A 77 -6.51 14.70 5.79
CA LEU A 77 -5.58 13.60 5.98
C LEU A 77 -4.69 13.83 7.19
N LYS A 78 -4.13 15.04 7.33
CA LYS A 78 -3.32 15.43 8.49
C LYS A 78 -4.11 15.33 9.80
N LYS A 79 -5.33 15.80 9.78
CA LYS A 79 -6.23 15.69 10.95
C LYS A 79 -6.48 14.22 11.31
N ALA A 80 -6.75 13.34 10.33
CA ALA A 80 -6.98 11.93 10.57
C ALA A 80 -5.73 11.23 11.12
N ILE A 81 -4.57 11.40 10.45
CA ILE A 81 -3.36 10.64 10.75
C ILE A 81 -2.57 11.25 11.90
N VAL A 82 -2.30 12.56 11.85
CA VAL A 82 -1.39 13.20 12.83
C VAL A 82 -2.14 13.57 14.11
N GLU A 83 -3.36 14.10 13.99
CA GLU A 83 -4.12 14.54 15.16
C GLU A 83 -4.85 13.38 15.85
N TYR A 84 -5.55 12.52 15.08
CA TYR A 84 -6.35 11.43 15.64
C TYR A 84 -5.63 10.08 15.66
N GLY A 85 -4.51 9.93 14.96
CA GLY A 85 -3.73 8.68 14.95
C GLY A 85 -4.43 7.52 14.28
N VAL A 86 -5.27 7.78 13.26
CA VAL A 86 -6.02 6.75 12.53
C VAL A 86 -5.06 5.69 11.99
N GLY A 87 -5.34 4.41 12.29
CA GLY A 87 -4.48 3.28 12.00
C GLY A 87 -4.73 2.61 10.66
N SER A 88 -5.91 2.82 10.06
CA SER A 88 -6.20 2.23 8.75
C SER A 88 -7.14 3.07 7.90
N ILE A 89 -6.98 2.91 6.58
CA ILE A 89 -7.83 3.52 5.55
C ILE A 89 -8.26 2.41 4.59
N LEU A 90 -9.45 2.51 4.03
CA LEU A 90 -9.99 1.49 3.15
C LEU A 90 -10.63 2.05 1.89
N ASN A 91 -10.66 1.18 0.87
CA ASN A 91 -11.37 1.29 -0.41
C ASN A 91 -11.05 2.57 -1.24
N ALA A 92 -11.85 2.79 -2.26
CA ALA A 92 -11.84 3.97 -3.15
C ALA A 92 -13.27 4.35 -3.57
N GLY A 93 -14.25 4.03 -2.74
CA GLY A 93 -15.64 4.16 -3.16
C GLY A 93 -15.93 3.31 -4.40
N SER A 94 -16.62 3.88 -5.38
CA SER A 94 -16.98 3.19 -6.63
C SER A 94 -15.99 3.47 -7.78
N HIS A 95 -14.72 3.81 -7.46
CA HIS A 95 -13.75 4.25 -8.46
C HIS A 95 -12.60 3.26 -8.62
N ALA A 96 -11.99 3.26 -9.82
CA ALA A 96 -10.76 2.56 -10.12
C ALA A 96 -9.72 3.59 -10.58
N TYR A 97 -8.48 3.46 -10.06
CA TYR A 97 -7.40 4.38 -10.40
C TYR A 97 -6.24 3.65 -11.06
N SER A 98 -5.38 4.39 -11.77
CA SER A 98 -4.15 3.83 -12.31
C SER A 98 -3.21 3.40 -11.18
N GLN A 99 -2.27 2.51 -11.48
CA GLN A 99 -1.24 2.08 -10.54
C GLN A 99 -0.43 3.26 -10.00
N GLU A 100 -0.10 4.22 -10.85
CA GLU A 100 0.65 5.42 -10.47
C GLU A 100 -0.14 6.29 -9.49
N HIS A 101 -1.43 6.46 -9.74
CA HIS A 101 -2.29 7.23 -8.85
C HIS A 101 -2.43 6.54 -7.49
N TRP A 102 -2.65 5.22 -7.47
CA TRP A 102 -2.64 4.43 -6.25
C TRP A 102 -1.34 4.57 -5.46
N ASN A 103 -0.20 4.45 -6.15
CA ASN A 103 1.10 4.63 -5.49
C ASN A 103 1.24 6.03 -4.89
N THR A 104 0.74 7.07 -5.57
CA THR A 104 0.72 8.45 -5.06
C THR A 104 -0.14 8.56 -3.79
N ILE A 105 -1.35 8.00 -3.80
CA ILE A 105 -2.25 7.97 -2.64
C ILE A 105 -1.55 7.28 -1.45
N VAL A 106 -1.12 6.04 -1.65
CA VAL A 106 -0.53 5.23 -0.57
C VAL A 106 0.76 5.85 -0.04
N GLN A 107 1.65 6.33 -0.92
CA GLN A 107 2.88 6.99 -0.50
C GLN A 107 2.62 8.28 0.28
N THR A 108 1.64 9.09 -0.12
CA THR A 108 1.28 10.31 0.59
C THR A 108 0.80 10.00 2.01
N ILE A 109 -0.08 9.00 2.16
CA ILE A 109 -0.56 8.52 3.45
C ILE A 109 0.60 8.01 4.30
N GLN A 110 1.43 7.13 3.76
CA GLN A 110 2.56 6.53 4.48
C GLN A 110 3.61 7.56 4.88
N ASN A 111 3.95 8.50 3.99
CA ASN A 111 4.89 9.57 4.30
C ASN A 111 4.41 10.44 5.46
N MET A 112 3.10 10.74 5.51
CA MET A 112 2.53 11.47 6.62
C MET A 112 2.59 10.66 7.92
N ALA A 113 2.19 9.40 7.88
CA ALA A 113 2.19 8.53 9.06
C ALA A 113 3.60 8.29 9.63
N THR A 114 4.58 8.02 8.77
CA THR A 114 5.93 7.65 9.21
C THR A 114 6.84 8.83 9.49
N ASN A 115 6.54 10.04 9.00
CA ASN A 115 7.42 11.18 9.17
C ASN A 115 6.82 12.32 9.99
N GLN A 116 5.49 12.33 10.21
CA GLN A 116 4.82 13.43 10.91
C GLN A 116 4.10 12.99 12.19
N THR A 117 4.13 11.71 12.54
CA THR A 117 3.57 11.19 13.79
C THR A 117 4.66 10.87 14.80
N ARG A 118 4.33 10.88 16.08
CA ARG A 118 5.28 10.67 17.18
C ARG A 118 5.91 9.27 17.18
N LEU A 119 5.15 8.26 16.80
CA LEU A 119 5.58 6.85 16.85
C LEU A 119 5.94 6.28 15.49
N ASN A 120 5.73 7.04 14.42
CA ASN A 120 6.04 6.64 13.04
C ASN A 120 5.39 5.31 12.60
N VAL A 121 4.21 5.01 13.15
CA VAL A 121 3.47 3.78 12.81
C VAL A 121 2.83 3.94 11.44
N PRO A 122 3.10 3.03 10.48
CA PRO A 122 2.47 3.07 9.18
C PRO A 122 0.95 2.86 9.27
N VAL A 123 0.21 3.45 8.35
CA VAL A 123 -1.23 3.20 8.19
C VAL A 123 -1.46 1.93 7.36
N LEU A 124 -2.36 1.05 7.79
CA LEU A 124 -2.81 -0.06 6.96
C LEU A 124 -3.81 0.45 5.92
N TYR A 125 -3.52 0.20 4.64
CA TYR A 125 -4.47 0.44 3.58
C TYR A 125 -5.07 -0.87 3.09
N GLY A 126 -6.41 -0.97 3.09
CA GLY A 126 -7.12 -2.18 2.70
C GLY A 126 -8.12 -1.95 1.58
N VAL A 127 -8.37 -2.99 0.77
CA VAL A 127 -9.37 -2.98 -0.31
C VAL A 127 -10.16 -4.29 -0.37
N ASP A 128 -11.35 -4.22 -0.92
CA ASP A 128 -12.20 -5.39 -1.22
C ASP A 128 -11.90 -5.98 -2.62
N ALA A 129 -10.66 -6.37 -2.87
CA ALA A 129 -10.30 -7.05 -4.10
C ALA A 129 -10.64 -8.54 -4.03
N ILE A 130 -11.93 -8.85 -3.93
CA ILE A 130 -12.45 -10.19 -3.62
C ILE A 130 -12.34 -11.14 -4.83
N HIS A 131 -12.54 -10.60 -6.04
CA HIS A 131 -12.51 -11.34 -7.29
C HIS A 131 -11.75 -10.59 -8.39
N GLY A 132 -10.52 -10.24 -8.10
CA GLY A 132 -9.66 -9.43 -8.95
C GLY A 132 -9.43 -8.04 -8.39
N ALA A 133 -8.46 -7.31 -8.95
CA ALA A 133 -8.10 -5.96 -8.52
C ALA A 133 -9.04 -4.90 -9.14
N GLY A 134 -10.34 -4.96 -8.83
CA GLY A 134 -11.37 -4.10 -9.42
C GLY A 134 -11.21 -2.60 -9.13
N TYR A 135 -10.36 -2.24 -8.17
CA TYR A 135 -10.00 -0.84 -7.86
C TYR A 135 -8.82 -0.32 -8.70
N LEU A 136 -8.25 -1.16 -9.56
CA LEU A 136 -7.17 -0.80 -10.47
C LEU A 136 -7.70 -0.68 -11.91
N THR A 137 -7.47 0.45 -12.55
CA THR A 137 -7.72 0.60 -13.99
C THR A 137 -6.84 -0.41 -14.75
N ASN A 138 -7.43 -1.18 -15.62
CA ASN A 138 -6.79 -2.33 -16.29
C ASN A 138 -6.40 -3.49 -15.37
N GLY A 139 -6.90 -3.53 -14.13
CA GLY A 139 -6.76 -4.70 -13.25
C GLY A 139 -7.56 -5.90 -13.80
N THR A 140 -7.09 -7.10 -13.45
CA THR A 140 -7.78 -8.33 -13.81
C THR A 140 -9.06 -8.48 -13.01
N LEU A 141 -10.18 -8.65 -13.69
CA LEU A 141 -11.46 -9.01 -13.06
C LEU A 141 -11.68 -10.51 -13.19
N LEU A 142 -12.01 -11.13 -12.09
CA LEU A 142 -12.33 -12.55 -12.00
C LEU A 142 -13.84 -12.74 -11.76
N PRO A 143 -14.40 -13.91 -12.06
CA PRO A 143 -15.77 -14.26 -11.67
C PRO A 143 -15.95 -14.12 -10.15
N GLN A 144 -17.20 -13.91 -9.73
CA GLN A 144 -17.55 -13.91 -8.30
C GLN A 144 -17.17 -15.24 -7.63
N PRO A 145 -16.89 -15.28 -6.31
CA PRO A 145 -16.43 -16.47 -5.61
C PRO A 145 -17.31 -17.71 -5.83
N LEU A 146 -18.64 -17.54 -5.91
CA LEU A 146 -19.56 -18.63 -6.21
C LEU A 146 -19.29 -19.25 -7.60
N ALA A 147 -19.06 -18.42 -8.61
CA ALA A 147 -18.75 -18.89 -9.96
C ALA A 147 -17.34 -19.52 -10.02
N GLN A 148 -16.39 -19.00 -9.25
CA GLN A 148 -15.06 -19.61 -9.10
C GLN A 148 -15.20 -21.02 -8.47
N ALA A 149 -16.01 -21.17 -7.44
CA ALA A 149 -16.27 -22.45 -6.79
C ALA A 149 -16.93 -23.46 -7.75
N ALA A 150 -17.83 -22.99 -8.63
CA ALA A 150 -18.51 -23.81 -9.63
C ALA A 150 -17.56 -24.43 -10.69
N THR A 151 -16.32 -23.96 -10.77
CA THR A 151 -15.29 -24.59 -11.63
C THR A 151 -14.81 -25.94 -11.08
N PHE A 152 -15.02 -26.22 -9.80
CA PHE A 152 -14.47 -27.39 -9.08
C PHE A 152 -12.94 -27.50 -9.24
N ASN A 153 -12.24 -26.39 -9.50
CA ASN A 153 -10.81 -26.34 -9.75
C ASN A 153 -10.09 -25.39 -8.76
N PRO A 154 -9.70 -25.89 -7.57
CA PRO A 154 -8.99 -25.05 -6.57
C PRO A 154 -7.69 -24.44 -7.10
N SER A 155 -6.99 -25.14 -8.01
CA SER A 155 -5.74 -24.62 -8.58
C SER A 155 -5.98 -23.38 -9.46
N LEU A 156 -7.10 -23.33 -10.17
CA LEU A 156 -7.48 -22.15 -10.96
C LEU A 156 -7.82 -20.97 -10.05
N VAL A 157 -8.57 -21.22 -8.99
CA VAL A 157 -8.92 -20.19 -7.99
C VAL A 157 -7.66 -19.63 -7.31
N TYR A 158 -6.72 -20.50 -6.93
CA TYR A 158 -5.44 -20.09 -6.36
C TYR A 158 -4.63 -19.17 -7.32
N LYS A 159 -4.57 -19.53 -8.61
CA LYS A 159 -3.89 -18.69 -9.62
C LYS A 159 -4.57 -17.32 -9.74
N GLY A 160 -5.91 -17.28 -9.76
CA GLY A 160 -6.67 -16.02 -9.78
C GLY A 160 -6.37 -15.14 -8.56
N ALA A 161 -6.38 -15.73 -7.37
CA ALA A 161 -6.04 -15.03 -6.14
C ALA A 161 -4.60 -14.50 -6.15
N SER A 162 -3.67 -15.26 -6.73
CA SER A 162 -2.26 -14.82 -6.87
C SER A 162 -2.14 -13.60 -7.79
N VAL A 163 -2.89 -13.54 -8.89
CA VAL A 163 -2.94 -12.36 -9.77
C VAL A 163 -3.51 -11.16 -9.02
N THR A 164 -4.65 -11.34 -8.33
CA THR A 164 -5.27 -10.29 -7.51
C THR A 164 -4.29 -9.72 -6.47
N ALA A 165 -3.58 -10.60 -5.75
CA ALA A 165 -2.61 -10.20 -4.75
C ALA A 165 -1.43 -9.43 -5.37
N TYR A 166 -0.93 -9.88 -6.52
CA TYR A 166 0.15 -9.22 -7.24
C TYR A 166 -0.24 -7.81 -7.68
N GLU A 167 -1.38 -7.65 -8.34
CA GLU A 167 -1.86 -6.36 -8.83
C GLU A 167 -2.17 -5.39 -7.68
N THR A 168 -2.80 -5.88 -6.59
CA THR A 168 -3.06 -5.08 -5.39
C THR A 168 -1.75 -4.60 -4.74
N ARG A 169 -0.76 -5.48 -4.63
CA ARG A 169 0.56 -5.11 -4.09
C ARG A 169 1.32 -4.13 -4.98
N ALA A 170 1.17 -4.25 -6.30
CA ALA A 170 1.77 -3.31 -7.24
C ALA A 170 1.25 -1.87 -7.07
N CYS A 171 0.01 -1.72 -6.57
CA CYS A 171 -0.57 -0.44 -6.17
C CYS A 171 -0.08 0.08 -4.81
N GLY A 172 0.82 -0.66 -4.12
CA GLY A 172 1.30 -0.31 -2.79
C GLY A 172 0.34 -0.70 -1.65
N ILE A 173 -0.77 -1.36 -1.94
CA ILE A 173 -1.81 -1.74 -0.98
C ILE A 173 -1.43 -3.07 -0.31
N PRO A 174 -1.23 -3.11 1.03
CA PRO A 174 -0.75 -4.29 1.73
C PRO A 174 -1.85 -5.24 2.20
N TRP A 175 -3.11 -4.82 2.24
CA TRP A 175 -4.20 -5.55 2.86
C TRP A 175 -5.37 -5.73 1.89
N ASN A 176 -5.81 -6.97 1.73
CA ASN A 176 -7.00 -7.33 0.97
C ASN A 176 -8.00 -8.03 1.89
N PHE A 177 -9.27 -7.61 1.85
CA PHE A 177 -10.36 -8.20 2.65
C PHE A 177 -10.88 -9.50 2.01
N SER A 178 -9.98 -10.39 1.64
CA SER A 178 -10.27 -11.65 0.95
C SER A 178 -9.43 -12.79 1.57
N PRO A 179 -9.94 -14.03 1.58
CA PRO A 179 -11.24 -14.48 1.07
C PRO A 179 -12.40 -14.12 2.02
N VAL A 180 -13.58 -13.89 1.44
CA VAL A 180 -14.82 -13.78 2.21
C VAL A 180 -15.25 -15.21 2.59
N LEU A 181 -15.38 -15.46 3.89
CA LEU A 181 -15.70 -16.80 4.45
C LEU A 181 -17.13 -16.88 4.99
N ASP A 182 -18.01 -16.03 4.52
CA ASP A 182 -19.41 -15.97 4.91
C ASP A 182 -20.15 -17.17 4.34
N VAL A 183 -20.33 -18.18 5.17
CA VAL A 183 -21.07 -19.39 4.80
C VAL A 183 -22.46 -19.30 5.40
N ALA A 184 -23.47 -19.19 4.53
CA ALA A 184 -24.86 -19.28 4.94
C ALA A 184 -25.16 -20.69 5.48
N ARG A 185 -25.48 -20.79 6.76
CA ARG A 185 -25.85 -22.06 7.43
C ARG A 185 -27.34 -22.11 7.76
N GLN A 186 -28.14 -21.52 6.95
CA GLN A 186 -29.63 -21.61 6.84
C GLN A 186 -30.18 -20.35 6.25
#